data_050c72eb9528fbddc131a6eabf5b2882
#
_entry.id   050c72eb9528fbddc131a6eabf5b2882
#
_cell.length_a   1.000
_cell.length_b   1.000
_cell.length_c   1.000
_cell.angle_alpha   90.00
_cell.angle_beta   90.00
_cell.angle_gamma   90.00
#
_symmetry.space_group_name_H-M   'P 1'
#
loop_
_entity.id
_entity.type
_entity.pdbx_description
1 polymer ?
#
loop_
_entity_poly.entity_id
_entity_poly.type
_entity_poly.pdbx_seq_one_letter_code
_entity_poly.pdbx_strand_id
1 'polypeptide(L)'
;MSTYYTIMSMIDGFKSFINLAVMVLTIVASWIMYAKAGEHGWAAIVPFYSSYVKFRIAGKQKLFWGYLVASIASIAGCILLMYEIIASGLSVMTSSYMGSYYDSTYGYAGNRIGAHMGMLIFAVILIIAAMIVALVMSILCCVGLSHAFGKGAGFACGLIFLNVIFICIIAFNKNIVYVGDGYNSNNNYYNPYGSNGYGQQYGQNMYGNGANQQYGQNMY
;
A
#
# COMPACT_ATOMS: atom_id res chain seq x y z
N MET A 1 -32.45 27.21 1.72
CA MET A 1 -32.05 25.80 1.88
C MET A 1 -31.66 25.09 0.61
N SER A 2 -32.43 25.27 -0.50
CA SER A 2 -32.15 24.64 -1.80
C SER A 2 -30.75 24.95 -2.35
N THR A 3 -30.31 26.20 -2.36
CA THR A 3 -29.04 26.65 -2.90
C THR A 3 -27.82 26.02 -2.20
N TYR A 4 -27.91 25.82 -0.87
CA TYR A 4 -26.85 25.16 -0.10
C TYR A 4 -26.64 23.71 -0.53
N TYR A 5 -27.72 22.94 -0.68
CA TYR A 5 -27.64 21.54 -1.15
C TYR A 5 -27.12 21.45 -2.59
N THR A 6 -27.47 22.39 -3.45
CA THR A 6 -26.95 22.43 -4.83
C THR A 6 -25.43 22.69 -4.85
N ILE A 7 -24.94 23.63 -4.05
CA ILE A 7 -23.50 23.93 -3.95
C ILE A 7 -22.74 22.72 -3.39
N MET A 8 -23.25 22.09 -2.31
CA MET A 8 -22.63 20.88 -1.73
C MET A 8 -22.57 19.74 -2.75
N SER A 9 -23.63 19.48 -3.47
CA SER A 9 -23.69 18.46 -4.54
C SER A 9 -22.69 18.73 -5.66
N MET A 10 -22.47 19.98 -6.07
CA MET A 10 -21.45 20.35 -7.04
C MET A 10 -20.04 20.12 -6.51
N ILE A 11 -19.78 20.47 -5.25
CA ILE A 11 -18.49 20.24 -4.59
C ILE A 11 -18.18 18.74 -4.49
N ASP A 12 -19.17 17.92 -4.13
CA ASP A 12 -19.02 16.48 -4.03
C ASP A 12 -18.80 15.82 -5.39
N GLY A 13 -19.50 16.29 -6.43
CA GLY A 13 -19.25 15.90 -7.81
C GLY A 13 -17.83 16.21 -8.28
N PHE A 14 -17.33 17.41 -7.98
CA PHE A 14 -15.99 17.82 -8.34
C PHE A 14 -14.91 17.01 -7.58
N LYS A 15 -15.10 16.76 -6.29
CA LYS A 15 -14.22 15.86 -5.49
C LYS A 15 -14.18 14.45 -6.06
N SER A 16 -15.36 13.91 -6.45
CA SER A 16 -15.45 12.57 -7.03
C SER A 16 -14.70 12.47 -8.35
N PHE A 17 -14.80 13.49 -9.20
CA PHE A 17 -14.05 13.57 -10.46
C PHE A 17 -12.52 13.63 -10.24
N ILE A 18 -12.06 14.48 -9.31
CA ILE A 18 -10.63 14.55 -8.95
C ILE A 18 -10.15 13.19 -8.43
N ASN A 19 -10.92 12.54 -7.55
CA ASN A 19 -10.54 11.26 -6.98
C ASN A 19 -10.40 10.18 -8.06
N LEU A 20 -11.32 10.15 -9.02
CA LEU A 20 -11.24 9.26 -10.18
C LEU A 20 -9.99 9.54 -11.03
N ALA A 21 -9.70 10.80 -11.31
CA ALA A 21 -8.52 11.19 -12.08
C ALA A 21 -7.21 10.77 -11.38
N VAL A 22 -7.10 10.99 -10.07
CA VAL A 22 -5.95 10.56 -9.26
C VAL A 22 -5.82 9.03 -9.23
N MET A 23 -6.94 8.30 -9.15
CA MET A 23 -6.94 6.84 -9.21
C MET A 23 -6.37 6.34 -10.54
N VAL A 24 -6.86 6.86 -11.67
CA VAL A 24 -6.36 6.49 -13.01
C VAL A 24 -4.87 6.82 -13.14
N LEU A 25 -4.47 8.03 -12.74
CA LEU A 25 -3.07 8.45 -12.77
C LEU A 25 -2.17 7.50 -11.94
N THR A 26 -2.62 7.08 -10.77
CA THR A 26 -1.88 6.16 -9.90
C THR A 26 -1.72 4.78 -10.53
N ILE A 27 -2.76 4.27 -11.20
CA ILE A 27 -2.69 2.99 -11.92
C ILE A 27 -1.68 3.08 -13.08
N VAL A 28 -1.76 4.13 -13.90
CA VAL A 28 -0.85 4.34 -15.03
C VAL A 28 0.60 4.49 -14.55
N ALA A 29 0.82 5.30 -13.53
CA ALA A 29 2.16 5.49 -12.97
C ALA A 29 2.72 4.19 -12.37
N SER A 30 1.89 3.41 -11.66
CA SER A 30 2.30 2.10 -11.14
C SER A 30 2.61 1.12 -12.25
N TRP A 31 1.83 1.11 -13.34
CA TRP A 31 2.10 0.29 -14.53
C TRP A 31 3.49 0.55 -15.10
N ILE A 32 3.80 1.84 -15.34
CA ILE A 32 5.11 2.25 -15.89
C ILE A 32 6.25 1.91 -14.91
N MET A 33 6.04 2.12 -13.60
CA MET A 33 7.02 1.80 -12.57
C MET A 33 7.32 0.29 -12.54
N TYR A 34 6.30 -0.57 -12.65
CA TYR A 34 6.48 -2.03 -12.69
C TYR A 34 7.18 -2.47 -13.96
N ALA A 35 6.81 -1.90 -15.11
CA ALA A 35 7.49 -2.16 -16.38
C ALA A 35 8.98 -1.77 -16.31
N LYS A 36 9.34 -0.65 -15.67
CA LYS A 36 10.74 -0.26 -15.44
C LYS A 36 11.51 -1.24 -14.55
N ALA A 37 10.83 -1.89 -13.62
CA ALA A 37 11.41 -2.90 -12.74
C ALA A 37 11.46 -4.30 -13.39
N GLY A 38 11.03 -4.45 -14.65
CA GLY A 38 10.97 -5.74 -15.36
C GLY A 38 9.77 -6.61 -14.97
N GLU A 39 8.79 -6.04 -14.25
CA GLU A 39 7.57 -6.72 -13.86
C GLU A 39 6.41 -6.41 -14.83
N HIS A 40 5.40 -7.28 -14.80
CA HIS A 40 4.25 -7.10 -15.68
C HIS A 40 3.39 -5.92 -15.23
N GLY A 41 3.19 -4.92 -16.11
CA GLY A 41 2.43 -3.70 -15.81
C GLY A 41 0.99 -3.95 -15.35
N TRP A 42 0.30 -4.99 -15.87
CA TRP A 42 -1.06 -5.34 -15.47
C TRP A 42 -1.21 -5.61 -13.95
N ALA A 43 -0.11 -5.93 -13.28
CA ALA A 43 -0.06 -6.07 -11.82
C ALA A 43 -0.58 -4.83 -11.07
N ALA A 44 -0.53 -3.65 -11.69
CA ALA A 44 -1.02 -2.41 -11.11
C ALA A 44 -2.55 -2.38 -10.94
N ILE A 45 -3.28 -3.16 -11.75
CA ILE A 45 -4.75 -3.18 -11.72
C ILE A 45 -5.27 -4.07 -10.59
N VAL A 46 -4.56 -5.12 -10.22
CA VAL A 46 -5.00 -6.07 -9.18
C VAL A 46 -4.46 -5.63 -7.81
N PRO A 47 -5.32 -5.16 -6.88
CA PRO A 47 -4.87 -4.46 -5.67
C PRO A 47 -3.95 -5.31 -4.77
N PHE A 48 -4.27 -6.58 -4.54
CA PHE A 48 -3.43 -7.46 -3.71
C PHE A 48 -2.12 -7.81 -4.41
N TYR A 49 -2.19 -8.13 -5.69
CA TYR A 49 -1.00 -8.46 -6.48
C TYR A 49 -0.10 -7.24 -6.69
N SER A 50 -0.67 -6.06 -6.85
CA SER A 50 0.06 -4.78 -6.87
C SER A 50 0.89 -4.57 -5.61
N SER A 51 0.31 -4.84 -4.45
CA SER A 51 1.05 -4.76 -3.18
C SER A 51 2.20 -5.79 -3.13
N TYR A 52 1.95 -7.03 -3.53
CA TYR A 52 2.99 -8.06 -3.60
C TYR A 52 4.16 -7.65 -4.49
N VAL A 53 3.86 -7.14 -5.69
CA VAL A 53 4.88 -6.69 -6.66
C VAL A 53 5.69 -5.51 -6.10
N LYS A 54 5.06 -4.57 -5.39
CA LYS A 54 5.80 -3.48 -4.70
C LYS A 54 6.81 -4.02 -3.70
N PHE A 55 6.41 -4.96 -2.83
CA PHE A 55 7.32 -5.60 -1.87
C PHE A 55 8.42 -6.41 -2.56
N ARG A 56 8.12 -7.02 -3.70
CA ARG A 56 9.08 -7.76 -4.51
C ARG A 56 10.12 -6.82 -5.14
N ILE A 57 9.71 -5.72 -5.76
CA ILE A 57 10.58 -4.69 -6.32
C ILE A 57 11.45 -4.06 -5.22
N ALA A 58 10.89 -3.86 -4.02
CA ALA A 58 11.61 -3.36 -2.86
C ALA A 58 12.58 -4.39 -2.23
N GLY A 59 12.66 -5.63 -2.77
CA GLY A 59 13.49 -6.72 -2.25
C GLY A 59 13.08 -7.27 -0.90
N LYS A 60 11.87 -7.02 -0.48
CA LYS A 60 11.36 -7.35 0.85
C LYS A 60 10.12 -8.27 0.80
N GLN A 61 10.16 -9.27 -0.07
CA GLN A 61 9.03 -10.21 -0.29
C GLN A 61 8.52 -10.87 0.99
N LYS A 62 9.43 -11.18 1.94
CA LYS A 62 9.05 -11.81 3.23
C LYS A 62 8.15 -10.91 4.06
N LEU A 63 8.32 -9.57 3.98
CA LEU A 63 7.50 -8.62 4.72
C LEU A 63 6.07 -8.51 4.16
N PHE A 64 5.85 -8.89 2.91
CA PHE A 64 4.52 -8.92 2.31
C PHE A 64 3.55 -9.81 3.10
N TRP A 65 4.01 -10.97 3.57
CA TRP A 65 3.17 -11.87 4.37
C TRP A 65 2.70 -11.22 5.67
N GLY A 66 3.61 -10.49 6.35
CA GLY A 66 3.24 -9.71 7.54
C GLY A 66 2.22 -8.61 7.23
N TYR A 67 2.40 -7.90 6.13
CA TYR A 67 1.45 -6.89 5.66
C TYR A 67 0.07 -7.51 5.32
N LEU A 68 0.06 -8.66 4.66
CA LEU A 68 -1.17 -9.37 4.30
C LEU A 68 -1.94 -9.84 5.54
N VAL A 69 -1.25 -10.43 6.52
CA VAL A 69 -1.87 -10.84 7.80
C VAL A 69 -2.45 -9.61 8.52
N ALA A 70 -1.71 -8.51 8.61
CA ALA A 70 -2.19 -7.28 9.23
C ALA A 70 -3.42 -6.70 8.50
N SER A 71 -3.44 -6.75 7.16
CA SER A 71 -4.59 -6.32 6.36
C SER A 71 -5.83 -7.16 6.63
N ILE A 72 -5.68 -8.49 6.67
CA ILE A 72 -6.78 -9.41 6.99
C ILE A 72 -7.29 -9.18 8.41
N ALA A 73 -6.38 -9.02 9.39
CA ALA A 73 -6.75 -8.73 10.77
C ALA A 73 -7.50 -7.39 10.89
N SER A 74 -7.10 -6.37 10.16
CA SER A 74 -7.79 -5.08 10.12
C SER A 74 -9.20 -5.21 9.54
N ILE A 75 -9.38 -5.96 8.44
CA ILE A 75 -10.69 -6.21 7.84
C ILE A 75 -11.59 -6.98 8.81
N ALA A 76 -11.06 -8.02 9.46
CA ALA A 76 -11.80 -8.79 10.45
C ALA A 76 -12.24 -7.90 11.64
N GLY A 77 -11.34 -7.02 12.12
CA GLY A 77 -11.67 -6.06 13.16
C GLY A 77 -12.78 -5.08 12.74
N CYS A 78 -12.75 -4.59 11.49
CA CYS A 78 -13.81 -3.73 10.95
C CYS A 78 -15.17 -4.46 10.87
N ILE A 79 -15.18 -5.73 10.46
CA ILE A 79 -16.40 -6.55 10.42
C ILE A 79 -16.95 -6.74 11.83
N LEU A 80 -16.10 -7.03 12.83
CA LEU A 80 -16.51 -7.13 14.22
C LEU A 80 -17.10 -5.81 14.74
N LEU A 81 -16.46 -4.67 14.46
CA LEU A 81 -17.00 -3.36 14.83
C LEU A 81 -18.37 -3.09 14.19
N MET A 82 -18.54 -3.39 12.91
CA MET A 82 -19.83 -3.22 12.23
C MET A 82 -20.91 -4.10 12.86
N TYR A 83 -20.57 -5.34 13.18
CA TYR A 83 -21.47 -6.25 13.88
C TYR A 83 -21.91 -5.69 15.24
N GLU A 84 -20.96 -5.19 16.05
CA GLU A 84 -21.27 -4.63 17.37
C GLU A 84 -22.11 -3.36 17.28
N ILE A 85 -21.87 -2.48 16.32
CA ILE A 85 -22.66 -1.27 16.10
C ILE A 85 -24.11 -1.62 15.74
N ILE A 86 -24.30 -2.60 14.85
CA ILE A 86 -25.64 -3.06 14.45
C ILE A 86 -26.35 -3.74 15.62
N ALA A 87 -25.67 -4.64 16.34
CA ALA A 87 -26.24 -5.37 17.47
C ALA A 87 -26.63 -4.43 18.62
N SER A 88 -25.79 -3.44 18.93
CA SER A 88 -26.09 -2.44 19.96
C SER A 88 -27.24 -1.51 19.55
N GLY A 89 -27.27 -1.07 18.28
CA GLY A 89 -28.37 -0.26 17.74
C GLY A 89 -29.72 -0.99 17.77
N LEU A 90 -29.71 -2.28 17.41
CA LEU A 90 -30.92 -3.12 17.44
C LEU A 90 -31.39 -3.36 18.88
N SER A 91 -30.48 -3.56 19.84
CA SER A 91 -30.82 -3.74 21.24
C SER A 91 -31.45 -2.48 21.88
N VAL A 92 -30.96 -1.30 21.51
CA VAL A 92 -31.56 -0.03 21.93
C VAL A 92 -32.97 0.16 21.37
N MET A 93 -33.16 -0.16 20.10
CA MET A 93 -34.51 -0.09 19.48
C MET A 93 -35.48 -1.06 20.13
N THR A 94 -35.09 -2.33 20.32
CA THR A 94 -35.97 -3.32 20.95
C THR A 94 -36.30 -2.99 22.39
N SER A 95 -35.35 -2.44 23.18
CA SER A 95 -35.63 -2.00 24.56
C SER A 95 -36.57 -0.79 24.60
N SER A 96 -36.51 0.12 23.63
CA SER A 96 -37.43 1.26 23.55
C SER A 96 -38.87 0.83 23.23
N TYR A 97 -39.05 -0.21 22.42
CA TYR A 97 -40.38 -0.73 22.08
C TYR A 97 -40.93 -1.72 23.13
N MET A 98 -40.08 -2.47 23.83
CA MET A 98 -40.48 -3.46 24.83
C MET A 98 -40.36 -3.00 26.30
N GLY A 99 -39.79 -1.81 26.54
CA GLY A 99 -39.52 -1.28 27.87
C GLY A 99 -40.76 -1.00 28.75
N SER A 100 -41.99 -1.27 28.25
CA SER A 100 -43.24 -1.16 28.99
C SER A 100 -43.73 -2.47 29.61
N TYR A 101 -43.07 -3.62 29.41
CA TYR A 101 -43.69 -4.89 29.81
C TYR A 101 -42.90 -5.79 30.78
N TYR A 102 -41.60 -5.54 31.06
CA TYR A 102 -40.83 -6.40 31.97
C TYR A 102 -39.86 -5.63 32.86
N ASP A 103 -40.30 -5.37 34.08
CA ASP A 103 -39.47 -4.80 35.19
C ASP A 103 -38.54 -5.81 35.89
N SER A 104 -38.41 -7.04 35.40
CA SER A 104 -37.62 -8.11 36.06
C SER A 104 -36.32 -8.51 35.33
N THR A 105 -35.88 -7.80 34.30
CA THR A 105 -34.75 -8.19 33.45
C THR A 105 -33.46 -7.43 33.68
N TYR A 106 -33.39 -6.57 34.72
CA TYR A 106 -32.20 -5.73 34.96
C TYR A 106 -30.90 -6.49 35.21
N GLY A 107 -30.93 -7.73 35.67
CA GLY A 107 -29.75 -8.55 35.89
C GLY A 107 -29.12 -9.09 34.60
N TYR A 108 -29.93 -9.43 33.60
CA TYR A 108 -29.44 -9.97 32.32
C TYR A 108 -29.00 -8.90 31.32
N ALA A 109 -29.58 -7.71 31.39
CA ALA A 109 -29.23 -6.57 30.56
C ALA A 109 -27.80 -6.06 30.87
N GLY A 110 -27.44 -5.98 32.14
CA GLY A 110 -26.11 -5.52 32.58
C GLY A 110 -24.97 -6.40 32.08
N ASN A 111 -25.15 -7.73 32.08
CA ASN A 111 -24.14 -8.67 31.57
C ASN A 111 -24.00 -8.61 30.04
N ARG A 112 -25.08 -8.39 29.32
CA ARG A 112 -25.03 -8.25 27.85
C ARG A 112 -24.34 -6.94 27.44
N ILE A 113 -24.67 -5.82 28.08
CA ILE A 113 -24.02 -4.54 27.81
C ILE A 113 -22.51 -4.62 28.09
N GLY A 114 -22.09 -5.24 29.18
CA GLY A 114 -20.69 -5.47 29.51
C GLY A 114 -19.95 -6.32 28.48
N ALA A 115 -20.59 -7.39 27.97
CA ALA A 115 -20.01 -8.24 26.93
C ALA A 115 -19.83 -7.50 25.58
N HIS A 116 -20.82 -6.72 25.17
CA HIS A 116 -20.73 -5.91 23.94
C HIS A 116 -19.64 -4.82 24.06
N MET A 117 -19.51 -4.16 25.20
CA MET A 117 -18.43 -3.20 25.45
C MET A 117 -17.06 -3.86 25.41
N GLY A 118 -16.91 -5.05 25.98
CA GLY A 118 -15.66 -5.81 25.92
C GLY A 118 -15.24 -6.17 24.49
N MET A 119 -16.18 -6.69 23.68
CA MET A 119 -15.93 -7.01 22.27
C MET A 119 -15.60 -5.78 21.42
N LEU A 120 -16.26 -4.65 21.67
CA LEU A 120 -16.01 -3.39 21.00
C LEU A 120 -14.58 -2.89 21.28
N ILE A 121 -14.17 -2.88 22.55
CA ILE A 121 -12.82 -2.49 22.96
C ILE A 121 -11.79 -3.43 22.33
N PHE A 122 -12.03 -4.74 22.34
CA PHE A 122 -11.14 -5.73 21.71
C PHE A 122 -11.00 -5.49 20.21
N ALA A 123 -12.09 -5.25 19.50
CA ALA A 123 -12.07 -4.94 18.05
C ALA A 123 -11.27 -3.67 17.74
N VAL A 124 -11.44 -2.62 18.54
CA VAL A 124 -10.68 -1.36 18.38
C VAL A 124 -9.19 -1.58 18.60
N ILE A 125 -8.81 -2.29 19.67
CA ILE A 125 -7.40 -2.61 19.94
C ILE A 125 -6.78 -3.43 18.80
N LEU A 126 -7.51 -4.42 18.29
CA LEU A 126 -7.07 -5.28 17.17
C LEU A 126 -6.85 -4.44 15.90
N ILE A 127 -7.75 -3.52 15.58
CA ILE A 127 -7.59 -2.62 14.41
C ILE A 127 -6.38 -1.72 14.58
N ILE A 128 -6.21 -1.10 15.76
CA ILE A 128 -5.07 -0.21 16.02
C ILE A 128 -3.76 -0.98 15.90
N ALA A 129 -3.65 -2.16 16.50
CA ALA A 129 -2.46 -3.00 16.42
C ALA A 129 -2.15 -3.40 14.96
N ALA A 130 -3.16 -3.85 14.22
CA ALA A 130 -3.02 -4.21 12.81
C ALA A 130 -2.61 -3.00 11.94
N MET A 131 -3.15 -1.82 12.21
CA MET A 131 -2.82 -0.58 11.50
C MET A 131 -1.36 -0.17 11.75
N ILE A 132 -0.86 -0.27 12.98
CA ILE A 132 0.54 0.02 13.32
C ILE A 132 1.47 -0.95 12.57
N VAL A 133 1.18 -2.25 12.57
CA VAL A 133 1.99 -3.24 11.83
C VAL A 133 1.98 -2.95 10.33
N ALA A 134 0.82 -2.70 9.74
CA ALA A 134 0.70 -2.37 8.32
C ALA A 134 1.46 -1.08 7.95
N LEU A 135 1.43 -0.06 8.82
CA LEU A 135 2.17 1.19 8.65
C LEU A 135 3.68 0.95 8.66
N VAL A 136 4.20 0.20 9.62
CA VAL A 136 5.62 -0.13 9.70
C VAL A 136 6.06 -0.91 8.45
N MET A 137 5.29 -1.92 8.02
CA MET A 137 5.59 -2.69 6.82
C MET A 137 5.57 -1.83 5.56
N SER A 138 4.63 -0.87 5.47
CA SER A 138 4.54 0.09 4.35
C SER A 138 5.75 1.02 4.31
N ILE A 139 6.21 1.54 5.46
CA ILE A 139 7.42 2.36 5.55
C ILE A 139 8.64 1.58 5.07
N LEU A 140 8.81 0.34 5.54
CA LEU A 140 9.93 -0.52 5.12
C LEU A 140 9.89 -0.82 3.61
N CYS A 141 8.69 -0.96 3.04
CA CYS A 141 8.50 -1.11 1.60
C CYS A 141 8.90 0.16 0.84
N CYS A 142 8.48 1.35 1.30
CA CYS A 142 8.85 2.63 0.68
C CYS A 142 10.36 2.89 0.72
N VAL A 143 11.02 2.57 1.83
CA VAL A 143 12.48 2.64 1.94
C VAL A 143 13.16 1.68 0.97
N GLY A 144 12.72 0.42 0.91
CA GLY A 144 13.22 -0.56 -0.04
C GLY A 144 13.01 -0.12 -1.49
N LEU A 145 11.84 0.41 -1.82
CA LEU A 145 11.51 0.92 -3.14
C LEU A 145 12.40 2.11 -3.54
N SER A 146 12.66 3.04 -2.63
CA SER A 146 13.59 4.15 -2.85
C SER A 146 14.98 3.66 -3.20
N HIS A 147 15.51 2.70 -2.44
CA HIS A 147 16.81 2.10 -2.70
C HIS A 147 16.86 1.33 -4.02
N ALA A 148 15.79 0.60 -4.36
CA ALA A 148 15.69 -0.16 -5.60
C ALA A 148 15.76 0.72 -6.86
N PHE A 149 15.40 1.99 -6.75
CA PHE A 149 15.54 3.00 -7.81
C PHE A 149 16.76 3.92 -7.61
N GLY A 150 17.75 3.52 -6.79
CA GLY A 150 18.99 4.25 -6.58
C GLY A 150 18.80 5.62 -5.92
N LYS A 151 17.75 5.80 -5.13
CA LYS A 151 17.44 7.05 -4.43
C LYS A 151 17.70 6.93 -2.92
N GLY A 152 18.05 8.06 -2.31
CA GLY A 152 18.38 8.11 -0.89
C GLY A 152 17.16 8.21 0.04
N ALA A 153 17.45 8.29 1.35
CA ALA A 153 16.44 8.36 2.40
C ALA A 153 15.45 9.54 2.27
N GLY A 154 15.89 10.69 1.75
CA GLY A 154 15.01 11.84 1.50
C GLY A 154 13.91 11.52 0.50
N PHE A 155 14.21 10.74 -0.53
CA PHE A 155 13.23 10.27 -1.49
C PHE A 155 12.25 9.26 -0.87
N ALA A 156 12.74 8.40 0.03
CA ALA A 156 11.90 7.48 0.80
C ALA A 156 10.87 8.22 1.67
N CYS A 157 11.29 9.30 2.35
CA CYS A 157 10.37 10.16 3.10
C CYS A 157 9.28 10.76 2.20
N GLY A 158 9.65 11.24 1.02
CA GLY A 158 8.68 11.73 0.03
C GLY A 158 7.69 10.65 -0.41
N LEU A 159 8.16 9.42 -0.60
CA LEU A 159 7.31 8.27 -0.94
C LEU A 159 6.32 7.91 0.17
N ILE A 160 6.67 8.13 1.44
CA ILE A 160 5.80 7.88 2.59
C ILE A 160 4.68 8.94 2.66
N PHE A 161 5.03 10.23 2.54
CA PHE A 161 4.07 11.33 2.69
C PHE A 161 3.29 11.63 1.40
N LEU A 162 3.94 11.55 0.25
CA LEU A 162 3.40 11.94 -1.05
C LEU A 162 3.48 10.77 -2.06
N ASN A 163 3.01 9.61 -1.65
CA ASN A 163 3.12 8.35 -2.39
C ASN A 163 2.79 8.50 -3.88
N VAL A 164 1.64 9.08 -4.22
CA VAL A 164 1.18 9.25 -5.61
C VAL A 164 2.15 10.10 -6.42
N ILE A 165 2.61 11.22 -5.88
CA ILE A 165 3.50 12.16 -6.58
C ILE A 165 4.86 11.50 -6.84
N PHE A 166 5.43 10.82 -5.84
CA PHE A 166 6.74 10.18 -5.98
C PHE A 166 6.70 8.94 -6.88
N ILE A 167 5.60 8.19 -6.90
CA ILE A 167 5.39 7.12 -7.89
C ILE A 167 5.32 7.70 -9.30
N CYS A 168 4.64 8.83 -9.50
CA CYS A 168 4.63 9.54 -10.78
C CYS A 168 6.03 10.01 -11.19
N ILE A 169 6.84 10.52 -10.25
CA ILE A 169 8.22 10.92 -10.53
C ILE A 169 9.04 9.71 -10.97
N ILE A 170 8.94 8.57 -10.30
CA ILE A 170 9.61 7.32 -10.70
C ILE A 170 9.14 6.89 -12.10
N ALA A 171 7.83 6.94 -12.35
CA ALA A 171 7.25 6.47 -13.59
C ALA A 171 7.67 7.32 -14.81
N PHE A 172 7.55 8.64 -14.70
CA PHE A 172 7.71 9.54 -15.85
C PHE A 172 9.14 10.07 -16.02
N ASN A 173 9.98 10.04 -15.00
CA ASN A 173 11.36 10.48 -15.12
C ASN A 173 12.22 9.42 -15.81
N LYS A 174 12.72 9.71 -17.00
CA LYS A 174 13.56 8.80 -17.80
C LYS A 174 14.92 8.51 -17.15
N ASN A 175 15.42 9.40 -16.30
CA ASN A 175 16.71 9.24 -15.62
C ASN A 175 16.64 8.32 -14.38
N ILE A 176 15.45 7.90 -13.98
CA ILE A 176 15.27 6.97 -12.87
C ILE A 176 15.15 5.57 -13.46
N VAL A 177 16.19 4.77 -13.22
CA VAL A 177 16.30 3.39 -13.66
C VAL A 177 16.23 2.47 -12.45
N TYR A 178 15.67 1.29 -12.62
CA TYR A 178 15.67 0.26 -11.60
C TYR A 178 17.08 -0.32 -11.44
N VAL A 179 17.63 -0.23 -10.25
CA VAL A 179 18.98 -0.69 -9.90
C VAL A 179 18.95 -2.08 -9.25
N GLY A 180 17.76 -2.50 -8.78
CA GLY A 180 17.57 -3.78 -8.11
C GLY A 180 17.86 -3.73 -6.62
N ASP A 181 17.71 -4.88 -5.97
CA ASP A 181 17.82 -5.08 -4.51
C ASP A 181 19.28 -5.01 -4.00
N GLY A 182 20.22 -4.92 -4.89
CA GLY A 182 21.64 -4.98 -4.62
C GLY A 182 22.35 -3.65 -4.73
N TYR A 183 22.10 -2.70 -3.81
CA TYR A 183 23.16 -1.79 -3.43
C TYR A 183 24.17 -2.58 -2.57
N ASN A 184 24.73 -3.63 -3.12
CA ASN A 184 25.91 -4.26 -2.61
C ASN A 184 27.09 -3.50 -3.21
N SER A 185 27.84 -2.86 -2.37
CA SER A 185 29.06 -2.08 -2.63
C SER A 185 30.18 -2.85 -3.37
N ASN A 186 29.97 -4.09 -3.74
CA ASN A 186 30.89 -4.94 -4.49
C ASN A 186 30.24 -5.34 -5.83
N ASN A 187 30.45 -4.57 -6.83
CA ASN A 187 30.45 -4.74 -8.31
C ASN A 187 29.98 -6.06 -8.96
N ASN A 188 29.12 -6.86 -8.33
CA ASN A 188 28.46 -7.99 -8.97
C ASN A 188 26.96 -7.70 -9.05
N TYR A 189 26.55 -7.12 -10.16
CA TYR A 189 25.18 -6.93 -10.60
C TYR A 189 24.52 -8.30 -10.78
N TYR A 190 23.92 -8.83 -9.72
CA TYR A 190 22.99 -9.93 -9.85
C TYR A 190 21.61 -9.33 -10.10
N ASN A 191 21.20 -9.27 -11.36
CA ASN A 191 19.84 -8.93 -11.76
C ASN A 191 19.05 -10.23 -11.91
N PRO A 192 18.28 -10.70 -10.92
CA PRO A 192 17.52 -11.94 -11.00
C PRO A 192 16.39 -11.90 -12.02
N TYR A 193 16.10 -10.74 -12.59
CA TYR A 193 15.02 -10.51 -13.56
C TYR A 193 15.51 -9.98 -14.91
N GLY A 194 16.81 -9.93 -15.15
CA GLY A 194 17.43 -9.41 -16.38
C GLY A 194 17.27 -10.27 -17.64
N SER A 195 16.48 -11.34 -17.58
CA SER A 195 16.30 -12.26 -18.71
C SER A 195 15.25 -11.82 -19.74
N ASN A 196 14.44 -10.82 -19.49
CA ASN A 196 13.39 -10.39 -20.41
C ASN A 196 13.55 -8.91 -20.82
N GLY A 197 14.35 -8.69 -21.81
CA GLY A 197 14.31 -7.74 -22.94
C GLY A 197 14.24 -6.23 -22.70
N TYR A 198 13.66 -5.72 -21.64
CA TYR A 198 13.44 -4.28 -21.50
C TYR A 198 14.43 -3.56 -20.55
N GLY A 199 15.07 -4.28 -19.63
CA GLY A 199 16.03 -3.72 -18.67
C GLY A 199 17.47 -3.66 -19.21
N GLN A 200 17.85 -4.51 -20.15
CA GLN A 200 19.22 -4.59 -20.68
C GLN A 200 19.59 -3.46 -21.63
N GLN A 201 18.62 -2.88 -22.34
CA GLN A 201 18.90 -1.88 -23.37
C GLN A 201 19.30 -0.51 -22.79
N TYR A 202 18.92 -0.19 -21.56
CA TYR A 202 19.28 1.08 -20.91
C TYR A 202 20.57 1.01 -20.07
N GLY A 203 20.94 -0.16 -19.55
CA GLY A 203 22.14 -0.33 -18.73
C GLY A 203 23.43 -0.51 -19.53
N GLN A 204 23.39 -1.19 -20.66
CA GLN A 204 24.59 -1.48 -21.47
C GLN A 204 25.14 -0.27 -22.21
N ASN A 205 24.32 0.71 -22.58
CA ASN A 205 24.80 1.89 -23.31
C ASN A 205 25.49 2.95 -22.42
N MET A 206 25.42 2.84 -21.11
CA MET A 206 26.02 3.83 -20.21
C MET A 206 27.37 3.41 -19.61
N TYR A 207 27.70 2.12 -19.60
CA TYR A 207 28.93 1.59 -18.99
C TYR A 207 29.74 0.65 -19.88
N GLY A 208 29.31 0.38 -21.12
CA GLY A 208 29.89 -0.64 -22.01
C GLY A 208 31.09 -0.19 -22.86
N ASN A 209 31.49 1.09 -22.84
CA ASN A 209 32.52 1.59 -23.76
C ASN A 209 33.87 1.95 -23.12
N GLY A 210 34.09 1.62 -21.86
CA GLY A 210 35.35 1.99 -21.17
C GLY A 210 36.30 0.83 -20.81
N ALA A 211 35.87 -0.41 -20.84
CA ALA A 211 36.63 -1.50 -20.20
C ALA A 211 37.27 -2.53 -21.14
N ASN A 212 37.02 -2.50 -22.45
CA ASN A 212 37.51 -3.53 -23.38
C ASN A 212 38.66 -3.12 -24.30
N GLN A 213 39.38 -2.03 -24.02
CA GLN A 213 40.55 -1.65 -24.83
C GLN A 213 41.92 -1.90 -24.17
N GLN A 214 42.02 -2.57 -23.04
CA GLN A 214 43.31 -2.71 -22.34
C GLN A 214 43.82 -4.15 -22.16
N TYR A 215 43.28 -5.16 -22.81
CA TYR A 215 43.80 -6.54 -22.71
C TYR A 215 44.20 -7.15 -24.07
N GLY A 216 44.73 -6.37 -24.99
CA GLY A 216 45.13 -6.84 -26.30
C GLY A 216 46.58 -6.59 -26.74
N GLN A 217 47.47 -6.13 -25.88
CA GLN A 217 48.86 -5.85 -26.32
C GLN A 217 49.93 -6.28 -25.35
N ASN A 218 50.01 -7.55 -24.98
CA ASN A 218 51.27 -8.11 -24.49
C ASN A 218 51.27 -9.64 -24.69
N MET A 219 51.44 -10.05 -25.91
CA MET A 219 52.01 -11.36 -26.28
C MET A 219 52.61 -11.26 -27.68
N TYR A 220 53.88 -10.82 -27.72
CA TYR A 220 54.94 -11.27 -28.63
C TYR A 220 56.28 -10.85 -28.00
#